data_04f669d67682c73dcceb71f1f4da77bb
#
_entry.id   04f669d67682c73dcceb71f1f4da77bb
#
_cell.length_a   1.000
_cell.length_b   1.000
_cell.length_c   1.000
_cell.angle_alpha   90.00
_cell.angle_beta   90.00
_cell.angle_gamma   90.00
#
_symmetry.space_group_name_H-M   'P 1'
#
loop_
_entity.id
_entity.type
_entity.pdbx_description
1 polymer ?
#
loop_
_entity_poly.entity_id
_entity_poly.type
_entity_poly.pdbx_seq_one_letter_code
_entity_poly.pdbx_strand_id
1 'polypeptide(L)'
;MEAIAQYFADFTWVKAIDMAGLVLGLIYLWLEFKASIWLWLVSVIMPIVHGYLYWERGLYADFGMEVYYVLAAVYGYAMWRWARGRDGEKAAELPITHFPLRRVLPVALVGLALWGVIYWILITWTDSSVPLCDSFTTALSMVALWALAQKYAEQWLLWLVVDAVCTVLYIYKQIPFTACLYAFYTVMAVLGYRSWLRKMAASH
;
A
#
# COMPACT_ATOMS: atom_id res chain seq x y z
N MET A 1 8.71 -29.66 -6.45
CA MET A 1 10.12 -29.28 -6.35
C MET A 1 10.73 -28.95 -7.71
N GLU A 2 10.43 -29.70 -8.78
CA GLU A 2 10.95 -29.43 -10.13
C GLU A 2 10.57 -28.03 -10.67
N ALA A 3 9.34 -27.56 -10.48
CA ALA A 3 8.92 -26.24 -10.94
C ALA A 3 9.70 -25.09 -10.25
N ILE A 4 10.08 -25.26 -8.99
CA ILE A 4 10.91 -24.29 -8.26
C ILE A 4 12.35 -24.33 -8.76
N ALA A 5 12.90 -25.54 -8.99
CA ALA A 5 14.24 -25.70 -9.54
C ALA A 5 14.34 -25.14 -10.97
N GLN A 6 13.31 -25.35 -11.79
CA GLN A 6 13.22 -24.81 -13.15
C GLN A 6 13.07 -23.29 -13.17
N TYR A 7 12.34 -22.70 -12.19
CA TYR A 7 12.25 -21.25 -12.02
C TYR A 7 13.63 -20.61 -11.75
N PHE A 8 14.48 -21.27 -10.98
CA PHE A 8 15.85 -20.79 -10.69
C PHE A 8 16.86 -21.10 -11.79
N ALA A 9 16.63 -22.11 -12.64
CA ALA A 9 17.53 -22.46 -13.74
C ALA A 9 17.56 -21.39 -14.85
N ASP A 10 16.41 -20.69 -15.10
CA ASP A 10 16.29 -19.61 -16.06
C ASP A 10 16.33 -18.23 -15.37
N PHE A 11 17.40 -17.98 -14.61
CA PHE A 11 17.55 -16.71 -13.87
C PHE A 11 17.69 -15.53 -14.84
N THR A 12 16.65 -14.68 -14.93
CA THR A 12 16.61 -13.46 -15.69
C THR A 12 16.56 -12.22 -14.79
N TRP A 13 16.98 -11.07 -15.29
CA TRP A 13 16.89 -9.81 -14.57
C TRP A 13 15.46 -9.50 -14.07
N VAL A 14 14.44 -9.89 -14.82
CA VAL A 14 13.03 -9.72 -14.44
C VAL A 14 12.73 -10.51 -13.15
N LYS A 15 13.17 -11.78 -13.09
CA LYS A 15 12.99 -12.61 -11.88
C LYS A 15 13.76 -12.06 -10.68
N ALA A 16 14.94 -11.48 -10.90
CA ALA A 16 15.70 -10.83 -9.83
C ALA A 16 14.96 -9.62 -9.25
N ILE A 17 14.34 -8.80 -10.11
CA ILE A 17 13.52 -7.65 -9.70
C ILE A 17 12.28 -8.12 -8.94
N ASP A 18 11.58 -9.16 -9.42
CA ASP A 18 10.41 -9.73 -8.75
C ASP A 18 10.75 -10.27 -7.35
N MET A 19 11.87 -11.00 -7.24
CA MET A 19 12.35 -11.50 -5.93
C MET A 19 12.74 -10.34 -4.99
N ALA A 20 13.43 -9.32 -5.50
CA ALA A 20 13.78 -8.14 -4.73
C ALA A 20 12.50 -7.40 -4.27
N GLY A 21 11.50 -7.29 -5.13
CA GLY A 21 10.19 -6.72 -4.81
C GLY A 21 9.48 -7.48 -3.69
N LEU A 22 9.47 -8.81 -3.75
CA LEU A 22 8.89 -9.64 -2.69
C LEU A 22 9.60 -9.41 -1.34
N VAL A 23 10.94 -9.44 -1.34
CA VAL A 23 11.72 -9.22 -0.11
C VAL A 23 11.49 -7.83 0.45
N LEU A 24 11.52 -6.80 -0.39
CA LEU A 24 11.26 -5.41 0.02
C LEU A 24 9.82 -5.23 0.51
N GLY A 25 8.84 -5.88 -0.10
CA GLY A 25 7.45 -5.88 0.35
C GLY A 25 7.28 -6.50 1.75
N LEU A 26 7.96 -7.61 2.02
CA LEU A 26 7.95 -8.23 3.36
C LEU A 26 8.67 -7.36 4.41
N ILE A 27 9.79 -6.73 4.04
CA ILE A 27 10.49 -5.77 4.91
C ILE A 27 9.59 -4.56 5.18
N TYR A 28 8.94 -4.01 4.15
CA TYR A 28 7.99 -2.92 4.28
C TYR A 28 6.86 -3.27 5.26
N LEU A 29 6.20 -4.42 5.07
CA LEU A 29 5.12 -4.89 5.93
C LEU A 29 5.57 -5.06 7.39
N TRP A 30 6.78 -5.60 7.60
CA TRP A 30 7.35 -5.75 8.93
C TRP A 30 7.64 -4.39 9.60
N LEU A 31 8.16 -3.41 8.85
CA LEU A 31 8.40 -2.05 9.33
C LEU A 31 7.09 -1.32 9.62
N GLU A 32 6.07 -1.52 8.81
CA GLU A 32 4.72 -0.98 9.01
C GLU A 32 4.10 -1.58 10.28
N PHE A 33 4.18 -2.89 10.47
CA PHE A 33 3.75 -3.58 11.68
C PHE A 33 4.43 -3.02 12.94
N LYS A 34 5.70 -2.67 12.84
CA LYS A 34 6.46 -2.02 13.91
C LYS A 34 6.16 -0.52 14.06
N ALA A 35 5.44 0.10 13.14
CA ALA A 35 5.24 1.54 13.02
C ALA A 35 6.57 2.32 12.91
N SER A 36 7.56 1.74 12.22
CA SER A 36 8.89 2.30 12.08
C SER A 36 8.97 3.28 10.92
N ILE A 37 9.59 4.45 11.12
CA ILE A 37 9.75 5.48 10.08
C ILE A 37 10.52 4.98 8.84
N TRP A 38 11.34 3.94 9.00
CA TRP A 38 12.12 3.34 7.92
C TRP A 38 11.26 2.72 6.81
N LEU A 39 9.96 2.45 7.10
CA LEU A 39 9.03 1.97 6.07
C LEU A 39 8.95 2.94 4.87
N TRP A 40 9.00 4.25 5.14
CA TRP A 40 8.93 5.27 4.09
C TRP A 40 10.16 5.29 3.19
N LEU A 41 11.34 4.97 3.73
CA LEU A 41 12.54 4.83 2.92
C LEU A 41 12.46 3.61 2.02
N VAL A 42 12.02 2.48 2.56
CA VAL A 42 11.85 1.23 1.79
C VAL A 42 10.78 1.40 0.70
N SER A 43 9.68 2.12 0.99
CA SER A 43 8.58 2.35 0.05
C SER A 43 8.95 3.24 -1.16
N VAL A 44 10.10 3.90 -1.16
CA VAL A 44 10.60 4.69 -2.31
C VAL A 44 11.38 3.82 -3.30
N ILE A 45 11.99 2.73 -2.85
CA ILE A 45 12.94 1.95 -3.66
C ILE A 45 12.25 1.33 -4.88
N MET A 46 11.17 0.56 -4.67
CA MET A 46 10.49 -0.13 -5.78
C MET A 46 9.80 0.83 -6.75
N PRO A 47 9.09 1.88 -6.31
CA PRO A 47 8.55 2.88 -7.23
C PRO A 47 9.59 3.54 -8.13
N ILE A 48 10.80 3.78 -7.67
CA ILE A 48 11.87 4.32 -8.52
C ILE A 48 12.29 3.29 -9.58
N VAL A 49 12.47 2.02 -9.18
CA VAL A 49 12.87 0.95 -10.10
C VAL A 49 11.78 0.69 -11.15
N HIS A 50 10.52 0.54 -10.72
CA HIS A 50 9.40 0.31 -11.61
C HIS A 50 9.11 1.53 -12.48
N GLY A 51 9.19 2.74 -11.92
CA GLY A 51 9.02 3.99 -12.67
C GLY A 51 9.98 4.10 -13.83
N TYR A 52 11.27 3.80 -13.61
CA TYR A 52 12.24 3.73 -14.70
C TYR A 52 11.84 2.73 -15.78
N LEU A 53 11.45 1.51 -15.39
CA LEU A 53 11.04 0.46 -16.34
C LEU A 53 9.77 0.83 -17.12
N TYR A 54 8.79 1.46 -16.48
CA TYR A 54 7.56 1.89 -17.14
C TYR A 54 7.78 3.05 -18.09
N TRP A 55 8.66 4.00 -17.74
CA TRP A 55 9.06 5.08 -18.62
C TRP A 55 9.71 4.55 -19.91
N GLU A 56 10.70 3.66 -19.79
CA GLU A 56 11.40 3.03 -20.93
C GLU A 56 10.44 2.25 -21.85
N ARG A 57 9.36 1.69 -21.29
CA ARG A 57 8.35 0.93 -22.04
C ARG A 57 7.21 1.79 -22.60
N GLY A 58 7.19 3.09 -22.35
CA GLY A 58 6.11 3.98 -22.75
C GLY A 58 4.81 3.80 -21.95
N LEU A 59 4.87 3.15 -20.78
CA LEU A 59 3.73 2.91 -19.90
C LEU A 59 3.54 4.10 -18.94
N TYR A 60 3.15 5.25 -19.53
CA TYR A 60 3.11 6.52 -18.80
C TYR A 60 2.06 6.57 -17.68
N ALA A 61 0.96 5.82 -17.79
CA ALA A 61 -0.04 5.74 -16.74
C ALA A 61 0.52 5.03 -15.50
N ASP A 62 1.20 3.90 -15.70
CA ASP A 62 1.86 3.15 -14.63
C ASP A 62 3.01 3.96 -14.02
N PHE A 63 3.80 4.65 -14.85
CA PHE A 63 4.80 5.61 -14.37
C PHE A 63 4.19 6.70 -13.48
N GLY A 64 3.02 7.24 -13.84
CA GLY A 64 2.30 8.22 -13.03
C GLY A 64 1.92 7.69 -11.65
N MET A 65 1.55 6.40 -11.54
CA MET A 65 1.28 5.74 -10.26
C MET A 65 2.54 5.61 -9.40
N GLU A 66 3.68 5.30 -10.00
CA GLU A 66 4.94 5.23 -9.25
C GLU A 66 5.37 6.60 -8.72
N VAL A 67 5.16 7.68 -9.51
CA VAL A 67 5.36 9.06 -9.04
C VAL A 67 4.45 9.36 -7.83
N TYR A 68 3.19 8.95 -7.88
CA TYR A 68 2.28 9.08 -6.73
C TYR A 68 2.81 8.36 -5.49
N TYR A 69 3.29 7.11 -5.61
CA TYR A 69 3.85 6.36 -4.47
C TYR A 69 5.08 7.03 -3.87
N VAL A 70 5.98 7.56 -4.69
CA VAL A 70 7.14 8.34 -4.21
C VAL A 70 6.70 9.60 -3.46
N LEU A 71 5.74 10.35 -3.99
CA LEU A 71 5.21 11.56 -3.32
C LEU A 71 4.52 11.21 -2.01
N ALA A 72 3.74 10.14 -1.97
CA ALA A 72 3.09 9.64 -0.76
C ALA A 72 4.11 9.20 0.31
N ALA A 73 5.21 8.55 -0.11
CA ALA A 73 6.28 8.16 0.79
C ALA A 73 7.02 9.36 1.39
N VAL A 74 7.33 10.36 0.56
CA VAL A 74 7.94 11.63 1.02
C VAL A 74 7.01 12.36 1.99
N TYR A 75 5.72 12.45 1.66
CA TYR A 75 4.71 13.03 2.54
C TYR A 75 4.62 12.28 3.88
N GLY A 76 4.54 10.95 3.85
CA GLY A 76 4.45 10.13 5.05
C GLY A 76 5.70 10.24 5.93
N TYR A 77 6.90 10.21 5.33
CA TYR A 77 8.15 10.46 6.05
C TYR A 77 8.14 11.84 6.72
N ALA A 78 7.76 12.89 5.98
CA ALA A 78 7.66 14.24 6.50
C ALA A 78 6.67 14.34 7.67
N MET A 79 5.50 13.74 7.52
CA MET A 79 4.49 13.69 8.60
C MET A 79 5.01 13.00 9.85
N TRP A 80 5.68 11.85 9.71
CA TRP A 80 6.18 11.10 10.86
C TRP A 80 7.37 11.78 11.53
N ARG A 81 8.21 12.49 10.76
CA ARG A 81 9.45 13.11 11.25
C ARG A 81 9.25 14.50 11.83
N TRP A 82 8.30 15.29 11.28
CA TRP A 82 8.15 16.70 11.61
C TRP A 82 6.78 17.05 12.19
N ALA A 83 5.87 16.08 12.37
CA ALA A 83 4.62 16.37 13.05
C ALA A 83 4.90 16.79 14.50
N ARG A 84 4.27 17.87 14.91
CA ARG A 84 4.28 18.31 16.30
C ARG A 84 3.37 17.41 17.12
N GLY A 85 3.83 17.01 18.29
CA GLY A 85 2.99 16.37 19.29
C GLY A 85 1.77 17.25 19.64
N ARG A 86 0.79 16.62 20.30
CA ARG A 86 -0.50 17.26 20.65
C ARG A 86 -0.34 18.54 21.48
N ASP A 87 0.77 18.69 22.19
CA ASP A 87 1.08 19.80 23.10
C ASP A 87 2.04 20.85 22.50
N GLY A 88 2.28 20.80 21.18
CA GLY A 88 3.16 21.76 20.49
C GLY A 88 4.67 21.50 20.66
N GLU A 89 5.06 20.56 21.51
CA GLU A 89 6.44 20.10 21.63
C GLU A 89 6.81 19.18 20.46
N LYS A 90 8.08 19.20 20.06
CA LYS A 90 8.61 18.29 19.02
C LYS A 90 8.56 16.86 19.59
N ALA A 91 7.50 16.12 19.28
CA ALA A 91 7.49 14.69 19.54
C ALA A 91 8.62 14.04 18.75
N ALA A 92 9.29 13.05 19.35
CA ALA A 92 10.35 12.30 18.66
C ALA A 92 9.83 11.62 17.38
N GLU A 93 8.56 11.16 17.41
CA GLU A 93 7.79 10.61 16.28
C GLU A 93 6.29 10.89 16.43
N LEU A 94 5.54 10.90 15.30
CA LEU A 94 4.08 10.99 15.31
C LEU A 94 3.49 9.79 16.08
N PRO A 95 2.61 10.02 17.10
CA PRO A 95 1.98 8.92 17.82
C PRO A 95 0.92 8.21 16.98
N ILE A 96 0.71 6.91 17.27
CA ILE A 96 -0.43 6.16 16.72
C ILE A 96 -1.69 6.70 17.37
N THR A 97 -2.72 7.01 16.56
CA THR A 97 -4.00 7.55 17.03
C THR A 97 -5.17 6.87 16.34
N HIS A 98 -6.37 7.04 16.92
CA HIS A 98 -7.61 6.66 16.26
C HIS A 98 -8.00 7.66 15.17
N PHE A 99 -8.65 7.14 14.14
CA PHE A 99 -9.22 7.97 13.08
C PHE A 99 -10.35 8.85 13.66
N PRO A 100 -10.27 10.20 13.55
CA PRO A 100 -11.27 11.08 14.12
C PRO A 100 -12.59 11.00 13.34
N LEU A 101 -13.69 10.69 14.05
CA LEU A 101 -15.03 10.48 13.47
C LEU A 101 -15.47 11.65 12.55
N ARG A 102 -15.12 12.90 12.94
CA ARG A 102 -15.42 14.10 12.12
C ARG A 102 -14.77 14.10 10.75
N ARG A 103 -13.73 13.31 10.52
CA ARG A 103 -13.04 13.17 9.22
C ARG A 103 -13.55 12.01 8.38
N VAL A 104 -14.40 11.14 8.92
CA VAL A 104 -14.91 9.96 8.20
C VAL A 104 -15.67 10.38 6.96
N LEU A 105 -16.64 11.29 7.10
CA LEU A 105 -17.46 11.75 5.97
C LEU A 105 -16.63 12.47 4.88
N PRO A 106 -15.78 13.47 5.19
CA PRO A 106 -14.91 14.07 4.17
C PRO A 106 -14.02 13.09 3.46
N VAL A 107 -13.38 12.17 4.19
CA VAL A 107 -12.47 11.16 3.60
C VAL A 107 -13.24 10.15 2.75
N ALA A 108 -14.44 9.72 3.20
CA ALA A 108 -15.29 8.85 2.39
C ALA A 108 -15.72 9.52 1.08
N LEU A 109 -16.08 10.81 1.11
CA LEU A 109 -16.42 11.57 -0.10
C LEU A 109 -15.23 11.69 -1.06
N VAL A 110 -14.03 11.98 -0.53
CA VAL A 110 -12.80 11.99 -1.35
C VAL A 110 -12.53 10.60 -1.93
N GLY A 111 -12.65 9.53 -1.14
CA GLY A 111 -12.50 8.16 -1.61
C GLY A 111 -13.48 7.80 -2.72
N LEU A 112 -14.75 8.17 -2.58
CA LEU A 112 -15.77 7.97 -3.62
C LEU A 112 -15.46 8.77 -4.90
N ALA A 113 -15.01 10.02 -4.76
CA ALA A 113 -14.61 10.83 -5.90
C ALA A 113 -13.40 10.21 -6.64
N LEU A 114 -12.38 9.80 -5.90
CA LEU A 114 -11.22 9.08 -6.46
C LEU A 114 -11.65 7.79 -7.17
N TRP A 115 -12.53 7.00 -6.55
CA TRP A 115 -13.05 5.79 -7.17
C TRP A 115 -13.76 6.07 -8.50
N GLY A 116 -14.65 7.09 -8.54
CA GLY A 116 -15.33 7.50 -9.77
C GLY A 116 -14.37 7.97 -10.85
N VAL A 117 -13.37 8.78 -10.50
CA VAL A 117 -12.35 9.27 -11.46
C VAL A 117 -11.51 8.12 -12.00
N ILE A 118 -10.99 7.25 -11.12
CA ILE A 118 -10.18 6.11 -11.55
C ILE A 118 -11.01 5.12 -12.39
N TYR A 119 -12.25 4.85 -12.00
CA TYR A 119 -13.16 4.04 -12.78
C TYR A 119 -13.36 4.60 -14.20
N TRP A 120 -13.63 5.90 -14.30
CA TRP A 120 -13.76 6.57 -15.60
C TRP A 120 -12.48 6.47 -16.44
N ILE A 121 -11.31 6.65 -15.83
CA ILE A 121 -10.01 6.47 -16.50
C ILE A 121 -9.87 5.04 -17.02
N LEU A 122 -10.16 4.04 -16.18
CA LEU A 122 -9.98 2.64 -16.56
C LEU A 122 -10.90 2.21 -17.71
N ILE A 123 -12.15 2.64 -17.73
CA ILE A 123 -13.08 2.29 -18.80
C ILE A 123 -12.85 3.07 -20.10
N THR A 124 -12.17 4.24 -20.04
CA THR A 124 -11.99 5.11 -21.19
C THR A 124 -10.64 4.90 -21.86
N TRP A 125 -9.59 4.58 -21.11
CA TRP A 125 -8.21 4.59 -21.58
C TRP A 125 -7.45 3.28 -21.34
N THR A 126 -8.09 2.26 -20.79
CA THR A 126 -7.44 0.98 -20.53
C THR A 126 -8.33 -0.20 -20.89
N ASP A 127 -7.71 -1.37 -21.10
CA ASP A 127 -8.41 -2.64 -21.39
C ASP A 127 -8.62 -3.48 -20.11
N SER A 128 -8.85 -2.82 -18.95
CA SER A 128 -9.08 -3.54 -17.70
C SER A 128 -10.29 -4.47 -17.82
N SER A 129 -10.09 -5.75 -17.50
CA SER A 129 -11.16 -6.77 -17.51
C SER A 129 -12.16 -6.63 -16.35
N VAL A 130 -11.79 -5.91 -15.29
CA VAL A 130 -12.57 -5.73 -14.05
C VAL A 130 -12.44 -4.31 -13.50
N PRO A 131 -12.76 -3.28 -14.31
CA PRO A 131 -12.45 -1.88 -13.99
C PRO A 131 -13.10 -1.39 -12.68
N LEU A 132 -14.26 -1.95 -12.32
CA LEU A 132 -14.96 -1.59 -11.08
C LEU A 132 -14.18 -2.01 -9.84
N CYS A 133 -13.64 -3.23 -9.84
CA CYS A 133 -12.85 -3.75 -8.70
C CYS A 133 -11.46 -3.13 -8.66
N ASP A 134 -10.79 -3.02 -9.82
CA ASP A 134 -9.45 -2.41 -9.91
C ASP A 134 -9.48 -0.94 -9.45
N SER A 135 -10.48 -0.15 -9.88
CA SER A 135 -10.64 1.24 -9.44
C SER A 135 -10.97 1.36 -7.96
N PHE A 136 -11.82 0.47 -7.44
CA PHE A 136 -12.19 0.45 -6.03
C PHE A 136 -10.96 0.19 -5.14
N THR A 137 -10.22 -0.88 -5.44
CA THR A 137 -9.03 -1.23 -4.65
C THR A 137 -7.96 -0.16 -4.75
N THR A 138 -7.74 0.44 -5.93
CA THR A 138 -6.79 1.53 -6.11
C THR A 138 -7.19 2.77 -5.30
N ALA A 139 -8.44 3.22 -5.39
CA ALA A 139 -8.91 4.38 -4.64
C ALA A 139 -8.83 4.16 -3.12
N LEU A 140 -9.22 2.97 -2.65
CA LEU A 140 -9.15 2.63 -1.23
C LEU A 140 -7.71 2.51 -0.73
N SER A 141 -6.78 1.99 -1.55
CA SER A 141 -5.34 1.96 -1.26
C SER A 141 -4.75 3.38 -1.12
N MET A 142 -5.18 4.33 -1.95
CA MET A 142 -4.75 5.73 -1.82
C MET A 142 -5.20 6.34 -0.49
N VAL A 143 -6.44 6.06 -0.07
CA VAL A 143 -6.96 6.49 1.23
C VAL A 143 -6.23 5.78 2.38
N ALA A 144 -5.96 4.48 2.26
CA ALA A 144 -5.23 3.70 3.26
C ALA A 144 -3.80 4.22 3.45
N LEU A 145 -3.10 4.53 2.36
CA LEU A 145 -1.74 5.07 2.39
C LEU A 145 -1.71 6.47 3.03
N TRP A 146 -2.71 7.31 2.74
CA TRP A 146 -2.87 8.59 3.44
C TRP A 146 -3.15 8.39 4.95
N ALA A 147 -4.03 7.46 5.32
CA ALA A 147 -4.32 7.16 6.71
C ALA A 147 -3.09 6.59 7.46
N LEU A 148 -2.25 5.78 6.78
CA LEU A 148 -0.95 5.34 7.26
C LEU A 148 -0.01 6.53 7.51
N ALA A 149 0.06 7.49 6.58
CA ALA A 149 0.87 8.69 6.73
C ALA A 149 0.43 9.55 7.93
N GLN A 150 -0.86 9.53 8.27
CA GLN A 150 -1.40 10.15 9.49
C GLN A 150 -1.21 9.30 10.76
N LYS A 151 -0.66 8.09 10.63
CA LYS A 151 -0.46 7.09 11.70
C LYS A 151 -1.76 6.68 12.40
N TYR A 152 -2.87 6.64 11.64
CA TYR A 152 -4.15 6.14 12.14
C TYR A 152 -4.17 4.61 12.20
N ALA A 153 -4.60 4.05 13.35
CA ALA A 153 -4.67 2.58 13.50
C ALA A 153 -5.65 1.95 12.50
N GLU A 154 -6.73 2.64 12.14
CA GLU A 154 -7.77 2.17 11.22
C GLU A 154 -7.29 2.03 9.77
N GLN A 155 -6.10 2.52 9.41
CA GLN A 155 -5.51 2.25 8.09
C GLN A 155 -5.41 0.73 7.83
N TRP A 156 -5.16 -0.09 8.86
CA TRP A 156 -5.14 -1.54 8.73
C TRP A 156 -6.49 -2.15 8.32
N LEU A 157 -7.61 -1.51 8.73
CA LEU A 157 -8.95 -1.95 8.32
C LEU A 157 -9.21 -1.64 6.84
N LEU A 158 -8.64 -0.55 6.32
CA LEU A 158 -8.72 -0.22 4.89
C LEU A 158 -7.91 -1.24 4.07
N TRP A 159 -6.68 -1.57 4.51
CA TRP A 159 -5.88 -2.63 3.90
C TRP A 159 -6.57 -3.99 3.97
N LEU A 160 -7.20 -4.33 5.10
CA LEU A 160 -7.99 -5.56 5.23
C LEU A 160 -9.04 -5.70 4.12
N VAL A 161 -9.75 -4.61 3.81
CA VAL A 161 -10.77 -4.61 2.74
C VAL A 161 -10.10 -4.72 1.36
N VAL A 162 -9.05 -3.95 1.09
CA VAL A 162 -8.30 -4.01 -0.18
C VAL A 162 -7.79 -5.42 -0.44
N ASP A 163 -7.07 -5.99 0.54
CA ASP A 163 -6.41 -7.29 0.39
C ASP A 163 -7.42 -8.44 0.26
N ALA A 164 -8.54 -8.38 0.98
CA ALA A 164 -9.62 -9.36 0.85
C ALA A 164 -10.26 -9.31 -0.55
N VAL A 165 -10.55 -8.12 -1.08
CA VAL A 165 -11.08 -7.94 -2.43
C VAL A 165 -10.07 -8.41 -3.47
N CYS A 166 -8.79 -8.03 -3.33
CA CYS A 166 -7.71 -8.48 -4.21
C CYS A 166 -7.54 -10.00 -4.17
N THR A 167 -7.66 -10.64 -3.01
CA THR A 167 -7.62 -12.10 -2.89
C THR A 167 -8.67 -12.75 -3.79
N VAL A 168 -9.94 -12.32 -3.68
CA VAL A 168 -11.02 -12.84 -4.51
C VAL A 168 -10.79 -12.54 -5.99
N LEU A 169 -10.35 -11.32 -6.31
CA LEU A 169 -10.10 -10.88 -7.66
C LEU A 169 -9.00 -11.71 -8.35
N TYR A 170 -7.89 -12.01 -7.65
CA TYR A 170 -6.80 -12.80 -8.21
C TYR A 170 -7.13 -14.30 -8.31
N ILE A 171 -8.02 -14.82 -7.44
CA ILE A 171 -8.62 -16.16 -7.65
C ILE A 171 -9.44 -16.16 -8.94
N TYR A 172 -10.28 -15.15 -9.15
CA TYR A 172 -11.08 -15.02 -10.38
C TYR A 172 -10.21 -14.91 -11.64
N LYS A 173 -9.14 -14.11 -11.57
CA LYS A 173 -8.15 -13.94 -12.66
C LYS A 173 -7.24 -15.17 -12.87
N GLN A 174 -7.41 -16.25 -12.09
CA GLN A 174 -6.61 -17.48 -12.15
C GLN A 174 -5.10 -17.23 -11.90
N ILE A 175 -4.76 -16.33 -10.97
CA ILE A 175 -3.40 -16.00 -10.55
C ILE A 175 -3.19 -16.44 -9.09
N PRO A 176 -3.03 -17.76 -8.83
CA PRO A 176 -3.11 -18.32 -7.48
C PRO A 176 -1.99 -17.84 -6.54
N PHE A 177 -0.78 -17.63 -7.03
CA PHE A 177 0.34 -17.16 -6.19
C PHE A 177 0.08 -15.76 -5.64
N THR A 178 -0.41 -14.84 -6.48
CA THR A 178 -0.78 -13.48 -6.07
C THR A 178 -1.99 -13.53 -5.13
N ALA A 179 -2.98 -14.37 -5.38
CA ALA A 179 -4.11 -14.57 -4.48
C ALA A 179 -3.66 -15.02 -3.08
N CYS A 180 -2.72 -15.99 -3.00
CA CYS A 180 -2.14 -16.42 -1.71
C CYS A 180 -1.40 -15.28 -0.99
N LEU A 181 -0.69 -14.44 -1.73
CA LEU A 181 0.01 -13.27 -1.16
C LEU A 181 -0.98 -12.27 -0.55
N TYR A 182 -2.06 -11.92 -1.26
CA TYR A 182 -3.09 -11.03 -0.73
C TYR A 182 -3.89 -11.65 0.42
N ALA A 183 -4.13 -12.97 0.41
CA ALA A 183 -4.68 -13.69 1.56
C ALA A 183 -3.77 -13.57 2.79
N PHE A 184 -2.46 -13.70 2.61
CA PHE A 184 -1.49 -13.46 3.68
C PHE A 184 -1.55 -12.01 4.18
N TYR A 185 -1.60 -11.00 3.29
CA TYR A 185 -1.74 -9.59 3.68
C TYR A 185 -3.04 -9.32 4.43
N THR A 186 -4.15 -9.96 4.04
CA THR A 186 -5.43 -9.91 4.76
C THR A 186 -5.27 -10.34 6.23
N VAL A 187 -4.56 -11.45 6.48
CA VAL A 187 -4.27 -11.91 7.85
C VAL A 187 -3.37 -10.91 8.59
N MET A 188 -2.33 -10.43 7.91
CA MET A 188 -1.39 -9.46 8.49
C MET A 188 -2.06 -8.12 8.82
N ALA A 189 -3.06 -7.70 8.05
CA ALA A 189 -3.84 -6.49 8.35
C ALA A 189 -4.59 -6.61 9.70
N VAL A 190 -5.19 -7.77 9.97
CA VAL A 190 -5.84 -8.03 11.28
C VAL A 190 -4.82 -8.00 12.43
N LEU A 191 -3.66 -8.65 12.23
CA LEU A 191 -2.61 -8.69 13.24
C LEU A 191 -1.97 -7.32 13.45
N GLY A 192 -1.78 -6.55 12.37
CA GLY A 192 -1.26 -5.19 12.38
C GLY A 192 -2.16 -4.24 13.16
N TYR A 193 -3.47 -4.29 12.89
CA TYR A 193 -4.46 -3.50 13.64
C TYR A 193 -4.37 -3.77 15.15
N ARG A 194 -4.41 -5.05 15.53
CA ARG A 194 -4.29 -5.45 16.95
C ARG A 194 -2.96 -5.01 17.58
N SER A 195 -1.86 -5.09 16.83
CA SER A 195 -0.55 -4.65 17.27
C SER A 195 -0.51 -3.15 17.53
N TRP A 196 -1.06 -2.35 16.60
CA TRP A 196 -1.08 -0.90 16.73
C TRP A 196 -1.97 -0.43 17.87
N LEU A 197 -3.12 -1.07 18.09
CA LEU A 197 -3.97 -0.79 19.26
C LEU A 197 -3.24 -1.06 20.58
N ARG A 198 -2.47 -2.16 20.68
CA ARG A 198 -1.66 -2.47 21.87
C ARG A 198 -0.57 -1.41 22.11
N LYS A 199 0.12 -0.98 21.05
CA LYS A 199 1.14 0.07 21.15
C LYS A 199 0.55 1.40 21.59
N MET A 200 -0.61 1.77 21.06
CA MET A 200 -1.33 2.98 21.45
C MET A 200 -1.73 2.92 22.92
N ALA A 201 -2.25 1.78 23.41
CA ALA A 201 -2.58 1.60 24.83
C ALA A 201 -1.37 1.63 25.76
N ALA A 202 -0.18 1.22 25.29
CA ALA A 202 1.05 1.24 26.08
C ALA A 202 1.73 2.63 26.11
N SER A 203 1.30 3.57 25.27
CA SER A 203 1.82 4.95 25.22
C SER A 203 1.03 5.94 26.06
N HIS A 204 -0.07 5.48 26.71
CA HIS A 204 -0.89 6.18 27.69
C HIS A 204 -0.65 5.63 29.09
#